data_d5f7b5148585b065eebe6e7bcf0500c4
#
_entry.id   d5f7b5148585b065eebe6e7bcf0500c4
#
_cell.length_a   1.000
_cell.length_b   1.000
_cell.length_c   1.000
_cell.angle_alpha   90.00
_cell.angle_beta   90.00
_cell.angle_gamma   90.00
#
_symmetry.space_group_name_H-M   'P 1'
#
loop_
_entity.id
_entity.type
_entity.pdbx_description
1 polymer ?
#
loop_
_entity_poly.entity_id
_entity_poly.type
_entity_poly.pdbx_seq_one_letter_code
_entity_poly.pdbx_strand_id
1 'polypeptide(L)'
;MRRIKLRHLDTLAAFMKTGSVTEAALVLHTTQPNASKSLKQLEDFAGVRLFERSAGRLRPTPEAELLFSHAALLMDELTVFENLSLDLTAMTQGYVNIGILSAFSTALIPMAIERFNDLYPGIQVQVDLLDSDKIHTYVSRGNYDFGLVHHPEHESDLMTQTLKTSSMVCIMPPDHPLAKHRIVLSSDIADQPFVTYPRSVPFGAAIFRSLSDEGVKPSNTLISNQSQLIRRLVERGRGVALVDHFSVWDANELDHIVVRQFEPRIPVSVGMIIPKRRPLSLAAQTFVGMLKEVLEQDPG
;
A
#
# COMPACT_ATOMS: atom_id res chain seq x y z
N MET A 1 28.12 1.60 -30.07
CA MET A 1 26.74 1.64 -29.61
C MET A 1 26.64 2.61 -28.42
N ARG A 2 25.87 3.70 -28.53
CA ARG A 2 25.58 4.57 -27.35
C ARG A 2 24.70 3.80 -26.40
N ARG A 3 25.13 3.61 -25.15
CA ARG A 3 24.35 2.94 -24.10
C ARG A 3 23.78 3.97 -23.10
N ILE A 4 22.54 3.80 -22.68
CA ILE A 4 21.98 4.49 -21.52
C ILE A 4 22.84 4.11 -20.30
N LYS A 5 23.08 5.09 -19.41
CA LYS A 5 23.77 4.90 -18.13
C LYS A 5 22.78 5.26 -17.02
N LEU A 6 22.93 4.66 -15.87
CA LEU A 6 22.08 4.94 -14.69
C LEU A 6 21.95 6.43 -14.41
N ARG A 7 23.05 7.18 -14.43
CA ARG A 7 23.00 8.64 -14.25
C ARG A 7 22.02 9.37 -15.17
N HIS A 8 21.69 8.82 -16.35
CA HIS A 8 20.69 9.42 -17.25
C HIS A 8 19.28 9.21 -16.70
N LEU A 9 19.01 8.04 -16.10
CA LEU A 9 17.74 7.71 -15.46
C LEU A 9 17.57 8.51 -14.18
N ASP A 10 18.63 8.60 -13.34
CA ASP A 10 18.64 9.42 -12.14
C ASP A 10 18.34 10.89 -12.46
N THR A 11 18.99 11.41 -13.53
CA THR A 11 18.79 12.81 -13.92
C THR A 11 17.38 13.04 -14.44
N LEU A 12 16.82 12.11 -15.21
CA LEU A 12 15.43 12.15 -15.65
C LEU A 12 14.49 12.15 -14.44
N ALA A 13 14.65 11.23 -13.51
CA ALA A 13 13.82 11.11 -12.34
C ALA A 13 13.86 12.36 -11.45
N ALA A 14 15.06 12.89 -11.19
CA ALA A 14 15.23 14.12 -10.41
C ALA A 14 14.58 15.32 -11.11
N PHE A 15 14.72 15.43 -12.44
CA PHE A 15 14.09 16.49 -13.22
C PHE A 15 12.55 16.37 -13.21
N MET A 16 12.01 15.17 -13.41
CA MET A 16 10.56 14.94 -13.39
C MET A 16 9.93 15.26 -12.04
N LYS A 17 10.68 15.05 -10.94
CA LYS A 17 10.25 15.41 -9.58
C LYS A 17 10.30 16.91 -9.29
N THR A 18 11.37 17.59 -9.73
CA THR A 18 11.63 18.97 -9.35
C THR A 18 11.14 20.00 -10.35
N GLY A 19 10.96 19.60 -11.61
CA GLY A 19 10.63 20.49 -12.73
C GLY A 19 11.75 21.47 -13.10
N SER A 20 12.98 21.33 -12.52
CA SER A 20 14.09 22.24 -12.68
C SER A 20 15.43 21.49 -12.81
N VAL A 21 16.19 21.77 -13.87
CA VAL A 21 17.53 21.18 -14.06
C VAL A 21 18.48 21.58 -12.94
N THR A 22 18.35 22.80 -12.43
CA THR A 22 19.18 23.29 -11.31
C THR A 22 18.89 22.54 -10.02
N GLU A 23 17.61 22.37 -9.68
CA GLU A 23 17.19 21.61 -8.51
C GLU A 23 17.52 20.13 -8.64
N ALA A 24 17.30 19.54 -9.82
CA ALA A 24 17.71 18.18 -10.11
C ALA A 24 19.21 17.96 -9.90
N ALA A 25 20.04 18.93 -10.34
CA ALA A 25 21.47 18.88 -10.12
C ALA A 25 21.85 18.95 -8.62
N LEU A 26 21.15 19.77 -7.82
CA LEU A 26 21.34 19.83 -6.37
C LEU A 26 21.00 18.50 -5.69
N VAL A 27 19.83 17.91 -6.03
CA VAL A 27 19.40 16.61 -5.51
C VAL A 27 20.41 15.50 -5.81
N LEU A 28 21.03 15.56 -7.01
CA LEU A 28 22.00 14.55 -7.46
C LEU A 28 23.46 14.88 -7.09
N HIS A 29 23.70 15.92 -6.27
CA HIS A 29 25.03 16.39 -5.88
C HIS A 29 25.96 16.58 -7.09
N THR A 30 25.45 17.16 -8.20
CA THR A 30 26.18 17.43 -9.42
C THR A 30 26.01 18.89 -9.87
N THR A 31 26.64 19.26 -10.96
CA THR A 31 26.50 20.62 -11.52
C THR A 31 25.38 20.69 -12.55
N GLN A 32 24.72 21.83 -12.64
CA GLN A 32 23.66 22.08 -13.64
C GLN A 32 24.09 21.76 -15.08
N PRO A 33 25.32 22.13 -15.56
CA PRO A 33 25.80 21.71 -16.88
C PRO A 33 25.86 20.20 -17.06
N ASN A 34 26.26 19.47 -16.02
CA ASN A 34 26.30 17.99 -16.07
C ASN A 34 24.91 17.38 -16.16
N ALA A 35 23.96 17.88 -15.34
CA ALA A 35 22.57 17.44 -15.40
C ALA A 35 21.94 17.76 -16.77
N SER A 36 22.14 18.97 -17.29
CA SER A 36 21.68 19.35 -18.63
C SER A 36 22.29 18.47 -19.74
N LYS A 37 23.58 18.16 -19.66
CA LYS A 37 24.27 17.25 -20.57
C LYS A 37 23.70 15.84 -20.50
N SER A 38 23.37 15.36 -19.30
CA SER A 38 22.78 14.03 -19.07
C SER A 38 21.40 13.92 -19.73
N LEU A 39 20.52 14.92 -19.53
CA LEU A 39 19.21 14.96 -20.18
C LEU A 39 19.33 15.01 -21.72
N LYS A 40 20.24 15.82 -22.24
CA LYS A 40 20.50 15.88 -23.69
C LYS A 40 21.02 14.54 -24.24
N GLN A 41 21.90 13.84 -23.53
CA GLN A 41 22.37 12.52 -23.92
C GLN A 41 21.25 11.48 -23.95
N LEU A 42 20.28 11.59 -23.04
CA LEU A 42 19.09 10.73 -23.04
C LEU A 42 18.20 11.03 -24.27
N GLU A 43 18.00 12.29 -24.59
CA GLU A 43 17.27 12.74 -25.77
C GLU A 43 17.95 12.25 -27.07
N ASP A 44 19.28 12.40 -27.20
CA ASP A 44 20.10 11.89 -28.31
C ASP A 44 20.03 10.38 -28.44
N PHE A 45 19.86 9.65 -27.32
CA PHE A 45 19.68 8.20 -27.30
C PHE A 45 18.28 7.81 -27.77
N ALA A 46 17.25 8.47 -27.27
CA ALA A 46 15.85 8.20 -27.61
C ALA A 46 15.53 8.54 -29.08
N GLY A 47 16.31 9.44 -29.68
CA GLY A 47 16.10 9.89 -31.06
C GLY A 47 14.88 10.76 -31.27
N VAL A 48 14.22 11.16 -30.18
CA VAL A 48 13.05 12.06 -30.14
C VAL A 48 13.27 13.15 -29.11
N ARG A 49 12.57 14.27 -29.26
CA ARG A 49 12.59 15.33 -28.24
C ARG A 49 11.87 14.87 -26.99
N LEU A 50 12.59 14.89 -25.87
CA LEU A 50 12.04 14.58 -24.56
C LEU A 50 11.72 15.84 -23.77
N PHE A 51 12.35 16.97 -24.12
CA PHE A 51 12.18 18.22 -23.41
C PHE A 51 11.98 19.38 -24.38
N GLU A 52 11.09 20.29 -24.02
CA GLU A 52 10.83 21.52 -24.76
C GLU A 52 10.96 22.76 -23.86
N ARG A 53 11.29 23.91 -24.45
CA ARG A 53 11.32 25.17 -23.73
C ARG A 53 10.00 25.91 -23.94
N SER A 54 9.29 26.11 -22.84
CA SER A 54 8.05 26.88 -22.78
C SER A 54 8.18 27.97 -21.72
N ALA A 55 7.96 29.22 -22.07
CA ALA A 55 8.09 30.39 -21.19
C ALA A 55 9.42 30.45 -20.44
N GLY A 56 10.52 30.11 -21.12
CA GLY A 56 11.88 30.13 -20.53
C GLY A 56 12.21 28.94 -19.62
N ARG A 57 11.27 28.03 -19.39
CA ARG A 57 11.46 26.82 -18.57
C ARG A 57 11.50 25.57 -19.44
N LEU A 58 12.30 24.61 -19.04
CA LEU A 58 12.32 23.27 -19.62
C LEU A 58 11.10 22.50 -19.13
N ARG A 59 10.33 21.87 -20.04
CA ARG A 59 9.19 21.03 -19.73
C ARG A 59 9.36 19.65 -20.37
N PRO A 60 8.90 18.57 -19.74
CA PRO A 60 8.88 17.25 -20.34
C PRO A 60 7.82 17.19 -21.46
N THR A 61 8.10 16.41 -22.49
CA THR A 61 7.13 16.00 -23.52
C THR A 61 6.37 14.75 -23.06
N PRO A 62 5.24 14.37 -23.72
CA PRO A 62 4.57 13.10 -23.45
C PRO A 62 5.49 11.89 -23.61
N GLU A 63 6.45 11.96 -24.53
CA GLU A 63 7.47 10.92 -24.73
C GLU A 63 8.42 10.82 -23.52
N ALA A 64 8.74 11.95 -22.89
CA ALA A 64 9.54 11.96 -21.67
C ALA A 64 8.77 11.35 -20.49
N GLU A 65 7.46 11.62 -20.38
CA GLU A 65 6.61 11.03 -19.36
C GLU A 65 6.49 9.51 -19.51
N LEU A 66 6.29 9.05 -20.76
CA LEU A 66 6.26 7.62 -21.07
C LEU A 66 7.61 6.96 -20.75
N LEU A 67 8.73 7.58 -21.14
CA LEU A 67 10.06 7.05 -20.86
C LEU A 67 10.34 7.05 -19.34
N PHE A 68 9.87 8.06 -18.62
CA PHE A 68 10.01 8.14 -17.16
C PHE A 68 9.26 7.03 -16.45
N SER A 69 8.04 6.68 -16.88
CA SER A 69 7.29 5.58 -16.27
C SER A 69 8.06 4.25 -16.33
N HIS A 70 8.73 3.98 -17.46
CA HIS A 70 9.58 2.80 -17.60
C HIS A 70 10.92 2.94 -16.88
N ALA A 71 11.49 4.16 -16.83
CA ALA A 71 12.72 4.42 -16.08
C ALA A 71 12.52 4.22 -14.57
N ALA A 72 11.38 4.63 -14.03
CA ALA A 72 11.03 4.39 -12.63
C ALA A 72 11.06 2.90 -12.28
N LEU A 73 10.48 2.04 -13.14
CA LEU A 73 10.49 0.60 -12.94
C LEU A 73 11.92 0.01 -12.95
N LEU A 74 12.80 0.53 -13.82
CA LEU A 74 14.20 0.09 -13.86
C LEU A 74 14.97 0.54 -12.60
N MET A 75 14.66 1.71 -12.06
CA MET A 75 15.28 2.20 -10.83
C MET A 75 14.83 1.39 -9.61
N ASP A 76 13.56 0.98 -9.58
CA ASP A 76 13.04 0.07 -8.55
C ASP A 76 13.78 -1.28 -8.61
N GLU A 77 13.99 -1.85 -9.82
CA GLU A 77 14.78 -3.08 -10.00
C GLU A 77 16.25 -2.91 -9.57
N LEU A 78 16.82 -1.72 -9.80
CA LEU A 78 18.17 -1.43 -9.32
C LEU A 78 18.26 -1.44 -7.81
N THR A 79 17.28 -0.85 -7.14
CA THR A 79 17.18 -0.85 -5.67
C THR A 79 17.12 -2.30 -5.15
N VAL A 80 16.36 -3.17 -5.82
CA VAL A 80 16.34 -4.61 -5.49
C VAL A 80 17.72 -5.25 -5.64
N PHE A 81 18.43 -4.92 -6.73
CA PHE A 81 19.78 -5.43 -6.98
C PHE A 81 20.79 -4.94 -5.92
N GLU A 82 20.73 -3.66 -5.55
CA GLU A 82 21.58 -3.09 -4.51
C GLU A 82 21.30 -3.73 -3.16
N ASN A 83 20.04 -3.93 -2.78
CA ASN A 83 19.65 -4.65 -1.57
C ASN A 83 20.15 -6.10 -1.59
N LEU A 84 20.01 -6.81 -2.71
CA LEU A 84 20.58 -8.16 -2.87
C LEU A 84 22.10 -8.18 -2.72
N SER A 85 22.78 -7.15 -3.24
CA SER A 85 24.25 -7.03 -3.12
C SER A 85 24.68 -6.78 -1.67
N LEU A 86 23.90 -6.00 -0.91
CA LEU A 86 24.12 -5.80 0.53
C LEU A 86 23.85 -7.07 1.32
N ASP A 87 22.79 -7.84 1.00
CA ASP A 87 22.46 -9.12 1.61
C ASP A 87 23.58 -10.17 1.43
N LEU A 88 24.26 -10.17 0.28
CA LEU A 88 25.41 -11.04 0.03
C LEU A 88 26.62 -10.70 0.91
N THR A 89 26.72 -9.47 1.38
CA THR A 89 27.83 -9.01 2.23
C THR A 89 27.53 -9.06 3.72
N ALA A 90 26.25 -9.09 4.12
CA ALA A 90 25.80 -8.95 5.51
C ALA A 90 25.08 -10.21 6.03
N MET A 91 25.79 -11.33 6.20
CA MET A 91 25.23 -12.53 6.85
C MET A 91 24.78 -12.31 8.32
N THR A 92 24.91 -11.08 8.86
CA THR A 92 24.51 -10.73 10.23
C THR A 92 23.39 -9.68 10.32
N GLN A 93 22.97 -9.10 9.18
CA GLN A 93 21.88 -8.12 9.10
C GLN A 93 21.02 -8.46 7.89
N GLY A 94 19.75 -8.70 8.11
CA GLY A 94 18.79 -9.03 7.07
C GLY A 94 17.84 -7.87 6.80
N TYR A 95 17.15 -7.95 5.67
CA TYR A 95 16.08 -7.03 5.32
C TYR A 95 14.80 -7.81 5.09
N VAL A 96 13.66 -7.22 5.48
CA VAL A 96 12.33 -7.71 5.16
C VAL A 96 11.57 -6.54 4.53
N ASN A 97 11.22 -6.66 3.26
CA ASN A 97 10.49 -5.65 2.51
C ASN A 97 9.06 -6.12 2.25
N ILE A 98 8.07 -5.34 2.69
CA ILE A 98 6.67 -5.75 2.70
C ILE A 98 5.81 -4.68 2.05
N GLY A 99 5.01 -5.06 1.05
CA GLY A 99 3.94 -4.20 0.52
C GLY A 99 2.60 -4.57 1.17
N ILE A 100 1.90 -3.61 1.74
CA ILE A 100 0.64 -3.88 2.43
C ILE A 100 -0.48 -2.92 2.05
N LEU A 101 -1.72 -3.38 2.17
CA LEU A 101 -2.89 -2.50 2.19
C LEU A 101 -2.95 -1.74 3.52
N SER A 102 -3.52 -0.52 3.49
CA SER A 102 -3.63 0.35 4.68
C SER A 102 -4.38 -0.28 5.84
N ALA A 103 -5.27 -1.23 5.56
CA ALA A 103 -6.04 -1.96 6.57
C ALA A 103 -5.16 -2.71 7.59
N PHE A 104 -3.99 -3.21 7.17
CA PHE A 104 -3.11 -4.00 8.01
C PHE A 104 -2.09 -3.16 8.80
N SER A 105 -2.04 -1.85 8.58
CA SER A 105 -1.02 -0.97 9.16
C SER A 105 -1.30 -0.50 10.57
N THR A 106 -2.54 -0.67 11.08
CA THR A 106 -2.94 -0.18 12.41
C THR A 106 -2.67 -1.18 13.52
N ALA A 107 -2.95 -2.46 13.30
CA ALA A 107 -2.82 -3.50 14.31
C ALA A 107 -1.87 -4.62 13.88
N LEU A 108 -2.21 -5.34 12.82
CA LEU A 108 -1.53 -6.57 12.43
C LEU A 108 -0.01 -6.39 12.23
N ILE A 109 0.39 -5.43 11.43
CA ILE A 109 1.81 -5.21 11.12
C ILE A 109 2.57 -4.62 12.30
N PRO A 110 2.09 -3.60 13.03
CA PRO A 110 2.76 -3.14 14.25
C PRO A 110 3.02 -4.24 15.26
N MET A 111 2.03 -5.09 15.56
CA MET A 111 2.20 -6.22 16.49
C MET A 111 3.23 -7.25 15.99
N ALA A 112 3.24 -7.53 14.68
CA ALA A 112 4.23 -8.43 14.10
C ALA A 112 5.64 -7.84 14.13
N ILE A 113 5.79 -6.53 13.83
CA ILE A 113 7.08 -5.82 13.88
C ILE A 113 7.61 -5.77 15.31
N GLU A 114 6.78 -5.43 16.30
CA GLU A 114 7.17 -5.38 17.71
C GLU A 114 7.80 -6.70 18.13
N ARG A 115 7.10 -7.81 17.95
CA ARG A 115 7.61 -9.15 18.28
C ARG A 115 8.87 -9.53 17.52
N PHE A 116 8.91 -9.17 16.23
CA PHE A 116 10.04 -9.48 15.38
C PHE A 116 11.29 -8.69 15.82
N ASN A 117 11.13 -7.40 16.08
CA ASN A 117 12.22 -6.52 16.46
C ASN A 117 12.80 -6.86 17.83
N ASP A 118 11.96 -7.33 18.78
CA ASP A 118 12.41 -7.79 20.09
C ASP A 118 13.38 -8.98 20.00
N LEU A 119 13.16 -9.87 19.03
CA LEU A 119 13.98 -11.05 18.84
C LEU A 119 15.12 -10.87 17.83
N TYR A 120 14.91 -9.98 16.85
CA TYR A 120 15.85 -9.75 15.74
C TYR A 120 16.14 -8.27 15.51
N PRO A 121 16.70 -7.54 16.50
CA PRO A 121 16.88 -6.08 16.42
C PRO A 121 17.87 -5.64 15.33
N GLY A 122 18.67 -6.54 14.79
CA GLY A 122 19.59 -6.26 13.69
C GLY A 122 18.99 -6.38 12.29
N ILE A 123 17.72 -6.81 12.17
CA ILE A 123 17.06 -6.95 10.87
C ILE A 123 16.20 -5.71 10.61
N GLN A 124 16.40 -5.08 9.46
CA GLN A 124 15.57 -3.95 9.03
C GLN A 124 14.27 -4.45 8.41
N VAL A 125 13.16 -3.89 8.85
CA VAL A 125 11.83 -4.14 8.27
C VAL A 125 11.35 -2.87 7.58
N GLN A 126 11.15 -2.94 6.28
CA GLN A 126 10.54 -1.87 5.48
C GLN A 126 9.11 -2.28 5.13
N VAL A 127 8.17 -1.35 5.38
CA VAL A 127 6.75 -1.56 5.07
C VAL A 127 6.25 -0.39 4.25
N ASP A 128 5.72 -0.69 3.08
CA ASP A 128 5.13 0.31 2.19
C ASP A 128 3.62 0.10 2.05
N LEU A 129 2.86 1.17 2.24
CA LEU A 129 1.41 1.18 2.06
C LEU A 129 1.09 1.48 0.59
N LEU A 130 0.46 0.54 -0.07
CA LEU A 130 0.18 0.58 -1.50
C LEU A 130 -1.23 0.09 -1.82
N ASP A 131 -1.70 0.38 -3.03
CA ASP A 131 -2.89 -0.24 -3.61
C ASP A 131 -2.59 -1.68 -4.05
N SER A 132 -3.62 -2.53 -4.09
CA SER A 132 -3.49 -3.96 -4.40
C SER A 132 -2.71 -4.22 -5.70
N ASP A 133 -3.04 -3.54 -6.79
CA ASP A 133 -2.39 -3.72 -8.11
C ASP A 133 -0.88 -3.42 -8.06
N LYS A 134 -0.48 -2.41 -7.27
CA LYS A 134 0.93 -2.09 -7.06
C LYS A 134 1.63 -3.15 -6.22
N ILE A 135 0.98 -3.66 -5.16
CA ILE A 135 1.52 -4.75 -4.35
C ILE A 135 1.78 -5.96 -5.24
N HIS A 136 0.80 -6.39 -6.05
CA HIS A 136 0.93 -7.50 -6.99
C HIS A 136 2.10 -7.27 -7.96
N THR A 137 2.16 -6.10 -8.58
CA THR A 137 3.23 -5.75 -9.53
C THR A 137 4.61 -5.80 -8.89
N TYR A 138 4.78 -5.21 -7.72
CA TYR A 138 6.10 -5.10 -7.08
C TYR A 138 6.54 -6.42 -6.44
N VAL A 139 5.62 -7.21 -5.89
CA VAL A 139 5.94 -8.57 -5.40
C VAL A 139 6.35 -9.47 -6.56
N SER A 140 5.63 -9.46 -7.68
CA SER A 140 6.00 -10.28 -8.86
C SER A 140 7.38 -9.94 -9.42
N ARG A 141 7.81 -8.68 -9.28
CA ARG A 141 9.15 -8.21 -9.68
C ARG A 141 10.24 -8.45 -8.64
N GLY A 142 9.88 -8.89 -7.42
CA GLY A 142 10.81 -9.11 -6.34
C GLY A 142 11.26 -7.85 -5.59
N ASN A 143 10.55 -6.71 -5.74
CA ASN A 143 10.79 -5.49 -4.94
C ASN A 143 10.42 -5.70 -3.48
N TYR A 144 9.40 -6.52 -3.23
CA TYR A 144 9.01 -6.96 -1.89
C TYR A 144 9.21 -8.46 -1.75
N ASP A 145 9.53 -8.89 -0.54
CA ASP A 145 9.62 -10.31 -0.19
C ASP A 145 8.23 -10.94 -0.26
N PHE A 146 7.23 -10.23 0.26
CA PHE A 146 5.83 -10.63 0.16
C PHE A 146 4.91 -9.41 0.23
N GLY A 147 3.65 -9.62 -0.12
CA GLY A 147 2.58 -8.63 0.01
C GLY A 147 1.43 -9.14 0.86
N LEU A 148 0.77 -8.24 1.61
CA LEU A 148 -0.49 -8.53 2.27
C LEU A 148 -1.63 -7.79 1.56
N VAL A 149 -2.60 -8.58 1.11
CA VAL A 149 -3.76 -8.13 0.35
C VAL A 149 -5.05 -8.73 0.91
N HIS A 150 -6.19 -8.17 0.54
CA HIS A 150 -7.47 -8.81 0.78
C HIS A 150 -7.81 -9.73 -0.41
N HIS A 151 -8.41 -10.89 -0.11
CA HIS A 151 -8.89 -11.83 -1.13
C HIS A 151 -7.85 -12.07 -2.25
N PRO A 152 -6.70 -12.69 -1.94
CA PRO A 152 -5.64 -12.84 -2.90
C PRO A 152 -6.11 -13.64 -4.12
N GLU A 153 -6.04 -13.03 -5.29
CA GLU A 153 -6.37 -13.68 -6.55
C GLU A 153 -5.21 -14.54 -7.03
N HIS A 154 -5.55 -15.61 -7.77
CA HIS A 154 -4.52 -16.46 -8.35
C HIS A 154 -3.93 -15.82 -9.60
N GLU A 155 -2.66 -15.48 -9.53
CA GLU A 155 -1.88 -14.98 -10.65
C GLU A 155 -0.81 -15.99 -11.09
N SER A 156 -0.39 -15.90 -12.36
CA SER A 156 0.57 -16.84 -12.93
C SER A 156 1.93 -16.83 -12.21
N ASP A 157 2.38 -15.66 -11.82
CA ASP A 157 3.74 -15.42 -11.29
C ASP A 157 3.81 -15.35 -9.76
N LEU A 158 2.67 -15.38 -9.08
CA LEU A 158 2.56 -15.30 -7.63
C LEU A 158 2.01 -16.58 -7.02
N MET A 159 2.53 -16.95 -5.86
CA MET A 159 1.87 -17.87 -4.95
C MET A 159 0.99 -17.07 -4.01
N THR A 160 -0.23 -17.51 -3.80
CA THR A 160 -1.21 -16.86 -2.94
C THR A 160 -1.59 -17.79 -1.80
N GLN A 161 -1.69 -17.26 -0.59
CA GLN A 161 -2.14 -17.97 0.59
C GLN A 161 -3.11 -17.12 1.38
N THR A 162 -4.31 -17.62 1.64
CA THR A 162 -5.20 -17.01 2.65
C THR A 162 -4.66 -17.37 4.03
N LEU A 163 -4.38 -16.35 4.84
CA LEU A 163 -3.86 -16.51 6.19
C LEU A 163 -5.00 -16.59 7.22
N LYS A 164 -5.99 -15.71 7.08
CA LYS A 164 -7.17 -15.68 7.96
C LYS A 164 -8.37 -15.11 7.22
N THR A 165 -9.56 -15.57 7.61
CA THR A 165 -10.84 -15.04 7.13
C THR A 165 -11.62 -14.48 8.31
N SER A 166 -12.29 -13.36 8.11
CA SER A 166 -13.20 -12.69 9.05
C SER A 166 -14.33 -12.03 8.27
N SER A 167 -14.99 -11.04 8.83
CA SER A 167 -16.04 -10.27 8.17
C SER A 167 -15.87 -8.78 8.42
N MET A 168 -16.55 -7.97 7.63
CA MET A 168 -16.67 -6.54 7.94
C MET A 168 -17.44 -6.33 9.22
N VAL A 169 -17.06 -5.29 9.95
CA VAL A 169 -17.68 -4.84 11.20
C VAL A 169 -18.16 -3.41 11.03
N CYS A 170 -19.18 -3.04 11.81
CA CYS A 170 -19.64 -1.67 11.89
C CYS A 170 -18.92 -0.95 13.03
N ILE A 171 -18.36 0.22 12.72
CA ILE A 171 -17.74 1.10 13.71
C ILE A 171 -18.52 2.41 13.84
N MET A 172 -18.56 2.94 15.06
CA MET A 172 -19.29 4.14 15.42
C MET A 172 -18.70 4.80 16.67
N PRO A 173 -19.02 6.08 16.96
CA PRO A 173 -18.66 6.70 18.23
C PRO A 173 -19.34 5.98 19.43
N PRO A 174 -18.76 6.04 20.64
CA PRO A 174 -19.32 5.35 21.82
C PRO A 174 -20.71 5.82 22.24
N ASP A 175 -21.03 7.08 21.98
CA ASP A 175 -22.32 7.71 22.29
C ASP A 175 -23.38 7.51 21.20
N HIS A 176 -23.03 6.85 20.11
CA HIS A 176 -23.95 6.58 19.01
C HIS A 176 -25.08 5.62 19.43
N PRO A 177 -26.35 5.85 19.03
CA PRO A 177 -27.47 4.98 19.41
C PRO A 177 -27.24 3.50 19.08
N LEU A 178 -26.64 3.20 17.94
CA LEU A 178 -26.35 1.84 17.50
C LEU A 178 -25.25 1.15 18.34
N ALA A 179 -24.49 1.88 19.14
CA ALA A 179 -23.49 1.28 20.03
C ALA A 179 -24.10 0.34 21.09
N LYS A 180 -25.40 0.47 21.37
CA LYS A 180 -26.15 -0.41 22.28
C LYS A 180 -26.55 -1.74 21.63
N HIS A 181 -26.53 -1.81 20.29
CA HIS A 181 -26.86 -3.03 19.57
C HIS A 181 -25.69 -4.02 19.63
N ARG A 182 -25.96 -5.29 19.75
CA ARG A 182 -24.95 -6.34 19.64
C ARG A 182 -24.55 -6.57 18.17
N ILE A 183 -25.54 -6.47 17.29
CA ILE A 183 -25.40 -6.64 15.82
C ILE A 183 -26.07 -5.43 15.18
N VAL A 184 -25.43 -4.85 14.21
CA VAL A 184 -25.95 -3.77 13.35
C VAL A 184 -26.46 -4.39 12.06
N LEU A 185 -27.69 -4.08 11.70
CA LEU A 185 -28.32 -4.53 10.45
C LEU A 185 -28.16 -3.49 9.35
N SER A 186 -28.27 -3.92 8.11
CA SER A 186 -28.27 -2.99 6.96
C SER A 186 -29.30 -1.87 7.11
N SER A 187 -30.51 -2.19 7.61
CA SER A 187 -31.58 -1.23 7.86
C SER A 187 -31.21 -0.13 8.86
N ASP A 188 -30.34 -0.43 9.82
CA ASP A 188 -29.91 0.54 10.84
C ASP A 188 -29.01 1.63 10.24
N ILE A 189 -28.41 1.38 9.07
CA ILE A 189 -27.49 2.31 8.36
C ILE A 189 -28.27 3.29 7.47
N ALA A 190 -29.53 3.00 7.10
CA ALA A 190 -30.30 3.74 6.09
C ALA A 190 -30.31 5.26 6.30
N ASP A 191 -30.52 5.71 7.53
CA ASP A 191 -30.68 7.11 7.89
C ASP A 191 -29.45 7.70 8.59
N GLN A 192 -28.34 6.95 8.64
CA GLN A 192 -27.11 7.38 9.31
C GLN A 192 -26.19 8.12 8.34
N PRO A 193 -25.49 9.17 8.80
CA PRO A 193 -24.29 9.64 8.11
C PRO A 193 -23.30 8.47 7.97
N PHE A 194 -22.84 8.21 6.76
CA PHE A 194 -22.08 7.01 6.45
C PHE A 194 -20.70 7.36 5.87
N VAL A 195 -19.65 6.79 6.45
CA VAL A 195 -18.29 6.89 5.93
C VAL A 195 -17.92 5.55 5.31
N THR A 196 -17.45 5.54 4.07
CA THR A 196 -17.27 4.29 3.33
C THR A 196 -16.15 4.37 2.30
N TYR A 197 -15.88 3.23 1.67
CA TYR A 197 -14.95 3.11 0.55
C TYR A 197 -15.63 3.50 -0.77
N PRO A 198 -14.83 3.95 -1.79
CA PRO A 198 -15.37 4.18 -3.14
C PRO A 198 -15.89 2.88 -3.75
N ARG A 199 -16.96 2.96 -4.54
CA ARG A 199 -17.51 1.79 -5.27
C ARG A 199 -16.53 1.14 -6.25
N SER A 200 -15.49 1.86 -6.65
CA SER A 200 -14.45 1.39 -7.56
C SER A 200 -13.45 0.43 -6.90
N VAL A 201 -13.44 0.33 -5.58
CA VAL A 201 -12.59 -0.65 -4.88
C VAL A 201 -13.42 -1.84 -4.40
N PRO A 202 -12.82 -3.05 -4.27
CA PRO A 202 -13.55 -4.29 -3.94
C PRO A 202 -14.42 -4.16 -2.68
N PHE A 203 -13.91 -3.55 -1.61
CA PHE A 203 -14.66 -3.34 -0.37
C PHE A 203 -15.86 -2.44 -0.54
N GLY A 204 -15.69 -1.30 -1.21
CA GLY A 204 -16.81 -0.42 -1.48
C GLY A 204 -17.86 -1.11 -2.34
N ALA A 205 -17.45 -1.83 -3.39
CA ALA A 205 -18.37 -2.61 -4.22
C ALA A 205 -19.15 -3.63 -3.39
N ALA A 206 -18.48 -4.37 -2.50
CA ALA A 206 -19.10 -5.37 -1.62
C ALA A 206 -20.10 -4.74 -0.64
N ILE A 207 -19.73 -3.64 0.03
CA ILE A 207 -20.59 -2.90 0.96
C ILE A 207 -21.83 -2.40 0.24
N PHE A 208 -21.67 -1.69 -0.88
CA PHE A 208 -22.82 -1.13 -1.59
C PHE A 208 -23.71 -2.19 -2.22
N ARG A 209 -23.18 -3.34 -2.62
CA ARG A 209 -23.97 -4.48 -3.06
C ARG A 209 -24.79 -5.03 -1.91
N SER A 210 -24.17 -5.32 -0.77
CA SER A 210 -24.86 -5.83 0.44
C SER A 210 -25.99 -4.91 0.88
N LEU A 211 -25.75 -3.59 0.95
CA LEU A 211 -26.78 -2.62 1.31
C LEU A 211 -27.89 -2.53 0.24
N SER A 212 -27.53 -2.58 -1.04
CA SER A 212 -28.50 -2.49 -2.15
C SER A 212 -29.41 -3.71 -2.22
N ASP A 213 -28.87 -4.91 -1.95
CA ASP A 213 -29.63 -6.16 -1.94
C ASP A 213 -30.73 -6.14 -0.84
N GLU A 214 -30.51 -5.40 0.23
CA GLU A 214 -31.46 -5.13 1.31
C GLU A 214 -32.30 -3.84 1.08
N GLY A 215 -32.16 -3.19 -0.09
CA GLY A 215 -32.87 -1.97 -0.43
C GLY A 215 -32.43 -0.72 0.33
N VAL A 216 -31.29 -0.76 1.01
CA VAL A 216 -30.76 0.31 1.85
C VAL A 216 -29.91 1.28 1.04
N LYS A 217 -30.18 2.58 1.20
CA LYS A 217 -29.39 3.67 0.64
C LYS A 217 -28.92 4.56 1.77
N PRO A 218 -27.62 4.56 2.12
CA PRO A 218 -27.11 5.46 3.12
C PRO A 218 -27.34 6.92 2.77
N SER A 219 -27.69 7.74 3.76
CA SER A 219 -27.74 9.19 3.61
C SER A 219 -26.33 9.76 3.72
N ASN A 220 -26.08 10.95 3.22
CA ASN A 220 -24.87 11.76 3.43
C ASN A 220 -23.56 10.96 3.56
N THR A 221 -22.96 10.59 2.42
CA THR A 221 -21.81 9.67 2.39
C THR A 221 -20.50 10.42 2.25
N LEU A 222 -19.53 10.15 3.18
CA LEU A 222 -18.13 10.51 3.05
C LEU A 222 -17.37 9.31 2.49
N ILE A 223 -16.45 9.54 1.54
CA ILE A 223 -15.77 8.48 0.81
C ILE A 223 -14.26 8.61 0.94
N SER A 224 -13.61 7.51 1.33
CA SER A 224 -12.14 7.38 1.35
C SER A 224 -11.72 5.97 0.97
N ASN A 225 -10.58 5.81 0.30
CA ASN A 225 -9.95 4.51 0.04
C ASN A 225 -8.98 4.09 1.17
N GLN A 226 -8.88 4.87 2.24
CA GLN A 226 -7.97 4.63 3.35
C GLN A 226 -8.75 4.27 4.62
N SER A 227 -8.61 3.04 5.11
CA SER A 227 -9.26 2.55 6.33
C SER A 227 -8.98 3.43 7.55
N GLN A 228 -7.74 3.91 7.68
CA GLN A 228 -7.34 4.79 8.78
C GLN A 228 -8.10 6.12 8.76
N LEU A 229 -8.27 6.74 7.58
CA LEU A 229 -9.04 7.98 7.47
C LEU A 229 -10.52 7.74 7.81
N ILE A 230 -11.09 6.63 7.35
CA ILE A 230 -12.47 6.24 7.67
C ILE A 230 -12.61 6.11 9.19
N ARG A 231 -11.73 5.36 9.86
CA ARG A 231 -11.72 5.22 11.32
C ARG A 231 -11.65 6.59 12.01
N ARG A 232 -10.72 7.46 11.62
CA ARG A 232 -10.57 8.80 12.22
C ARG A 232 -11.78 9.71 12.01
N LEU A 233 -12.49 9.59 10.90
CA LEU A 233 -13.73 10.34 10.68
C LEU A 233 -14.84 9.85 11.61
N VAL A 234 -14.94 8.53 11.83
CA VAL A 234 -15.88 7.95 12.78
C VAL A 234 -15.56 8.39 14.21
N GLU A 235 -14.31 8.32 14.65
CA GLU A 235 -13.86 8.81 15.97
C GLU A 235 -14.24 10.28 16.22
N ARG A 236 -14.33 11.08 15.16
CA ARG A 236 -14.75 12.49 15.20
C ARG A 236 -16.26 12.70 15.04
N GLY A 237 -17.06 11.63 15.13
CA GLY A 237 -18.52 11.71 15.06
C GLY A 237 -19.07 12.04 13.67
N ARG A 238 -18.34 11.70 12.58
CA ARG A 238 -18.80 12.01 11.22
C ARG A 238 -19.73 10.95 10.63
N GLY A 239 -20.16 9.99 11.43
CA GLY A 239 -21.10 8.94 11.06
C GLY A 239 -20.62 7.56 11.49
N VAL A 240 -21.24 6.54 10.93
CA VAL A 240 -20.88 5.14 11.09
C VAL A 240 -20.13 4.64 9.84
N ALA A 241 -19.40 3.55 9.98
CA ALA A 241 -18.71 2.95 8.82
C ALA A 241 -18.73 1.42 8.91
N LEU A 242 -18.69 0.79 7.73
CA LEU A 242 -18.33 -0.62 7.61
C LEU A 242 -16.86 -0.71 7.19
N VAL A 243 -16.06 -1.37 8.00
CA VAL A 243 -14.63 -1.57 7.77
C VAL A 243 -14.28 -3.04 7.94
N ASP A 244 -13.15 -3.44 7.40
CA ASP A 244 -12.64 -4.78 7.65
C ASP A 244 -12.22 -4.93 9.13
N HIS A 245 -12.45 -6.11 9.67
CA HIS A 245 -12.12 -6.43 11.06
C HIS A 245 -10.65 -6.13 11.41
N PHE A 246 -9.73 -6.42 10.47
CA PHE A 246 -8.29 -6.30 10.72
C PHE A 246 -7.80 -4.86 10.89
N SER A 247 -8.56 -3.86 10.38
CA SER A 247 -8.23 -2.44 10.56
C SER A 247 -8.61 -1.87 11.93
N VAL A 248 -9.37 -2.63 12.71
CA VAL A 248 -9.91 -2.21 14.02
C VAL A 248 -9.78 -3.29 15.11
N TRP A 249 -9.07 -4.35 14.83
CA TRP A 249 -8.87 -5.46 15.74
C TRP A 249 -8.26 -5.05 17.10
N ASP A 250 -7.33 -4.08 17.07
CA ASP A 250 -6.68 -3.53 18.26
C ASP A 250 -7.52 -2.44 18.95
N ALA A 251 -8.73 -2.15 18.43
CA ALA A 251 -9.58 -1.12 19.00
C ALA A 251 -9.97 -1.45 20.44
N ASN A 252 -9.67 -0.53 21.34
CA ASN A 252 -9.96 -0.63 22.76
C ASN A 252 -10.80 0.59 23.23
N GLU A 253 -11.15 0.64 24.51
CA GLU A 253 -11.96 1.72 25.07
C GLU A 253 -11.34 3.13 24.92
N LEU A 254 -10.02 3.23 24.69
CA LEU A 254 -9.33 4.50 24.50
C LEU A 254 -9.48 5.06 23.08
N ASP A 255 -9.91 4.24 22.12
CA ASP A 255 -9.94 4.61 20.70
C ASP A 255 -11.18 5.42 20.29
N HIS A 256 -12.06 5.77 21.23
CA HIS A 256 -13.28 6.54 20.94
C HIS A 256 -14.17 5.95 19.83
N ILE A 257 -14.09 4.64 19.62
CA ILE A 257 -14.96 3.89 18.71
C ILE A 257 -15.52 2.64 19.40
N VAL A 258 -16.69 2.26 18.95
CA VAL A 258 -17.32 0.99 19.31
C VAL A 258 -17.40 0.14 18.06
N VAL A 259 -16.97 -1.11 18.16
CA VAL A 259 -17.03 -2.11 17.09
C VAL A 259 -18.22 -3.03 17.34
N ARG A 260 -19.02 -3.28 16.30
CA ARG A 260 -20.19 -4.20 16.33
C ARG A 260 -20.17 -5.10 15.10
N GLN A 261 -20.65 -6.31 15.28
CA GLN A 261 -20.91 -7.21 14.15
C GLN A 261 -21.94 -6.59 13.21
N PHE A 262 -21.78 -6.85 11.92
CA PHE A 262 -22.69 -6.39 10.88
C PHE A 262 -23.35 -7.58 10.19
N GLU A 263 -24.64 -7.46 9.91
CA GLU A 263 -25.42 -8.42 9.10
C GLU A 263 -26.16 -7.68 7.97
N PRO A 264 -26.17 -8.27 6.74
CA PRO A 264 -25.62 -9.59 6.37
C PRO A 264 -24.08 -9.56 6.34
N ARG A 265 -23.46 -10.69 6.66
CA ARG A 265 -21.99 -10.77 6.74
C ARG A 265 -21.35 -10.50 5.38
N ILE A 266 -20.38 -9.60 5.38
CA ILE A 266 -19.52 -9.32 4.23
C ILE A 266 -18.15 -9.94 4.52
N PRO A 267 -17.77 -11.05 3.86
CA PRO A 267 -16.53 -11.74 4.15
C PRO A 267 -15.32 -10.90 3.77
N VAL A 268 -14.28 -10.94 4.58
CA VAL A 268 -12.97 -10.36 4.34
C VAL A 268 -11.88 -11.38 4.67
N SER A 269 -10.73 -11.27 4.03
CA SER A 269 -9.60 -12.15 4.35
C SER A 269 -8.28 -11.39 4.33
N VAL A 270 -7.34 -11.82 5.15
CA VAL A 270 -5.91 -11.51 4.99
C VAL A 270 -5.33 -12.56 4.09
N GLY A 271 -4.81 -12.14 2.96
CA GLY A 271 -4.06 -12.98 2.05
C GLY A 271 -2.62 -12.53 1.94
N MET A 272 -1.73 -13.48 1.75
CA MET A 272 -0.34 -13.25 1.46
C MET A 272 -0.04 -13.64 0.02
N ILE A 273 0.72 -12.80 -0.67
CA ILE A 273 1.25 -13.08 -2.00
C ILE A 273 2.77 -13.07 -1.96
N ILE A 274 3.38 -14.06 -2.59
CA ILE A 274 4.85 -14.20 -2.68
C ILE A 274 5.25 -14.55 -4.12
N PRO A 275 6.47 -14.15 -4.58
CA PRO A 275 6.91 -14.47 -5.92
C PRO A 275 7.18 -15.98 -6.07
N LYS A 276 6.67 -16.61 -7.14
CA LYS A 276 6.90 -18.05 -7.40
C LYS A 276 8.36 -18.40 -7.64
N ARG A 277 9.11 -17.48 -8.22
CA ARG A 277 10.46 -17.75 -8.70
C ARG A 277 11.56 -17.45 -7.69
N ARG A 278 11.22 -16.82 -6.57
CA ARG A 278 12.18 -16.45 -5.53
C ARG A 278 11.69 -16.96 -4.17
N PRO A 279 12.42 -17.86 -3.51
CA PRO A 279 12.08 -18.23 -2.14
C PRO A 279 12.27 -17.02 -1.21
N LEU A 280 11.45 -16.96 -0.17
CA LEU A 280 11.63 -15.97 0.89
C LEU A 280 12.98 -16.13 1.56
N SER A 281 13.63 -15.02 1.92
CA SER A 281 14.80 -15.04 2.80
C SER A 281 14.44 -15.64 4.17
N LEU A 282 15.42 -16.09 4.93
CA LEU A 282 15.19 -16.62 6.28
C LEU A 282 14.49 -15.58 7.17
N ALA A 283 14.92 -14.32 7.07
CA ALA A 283 14.30 -13.21 7.80
C ALA A 283 12.83 -13.04 7.43
N ALA A 284 12.50 -13.03 6.14
CA ALA A 284 11.12 -12.91 5.66
C ALA A 284 10.27 -14.13 6.07
N GLN A 285 10.83 -15.34 6.02
CA GLN A 285 10.13 -16.56 6.51
C GLN A 285 9.81 -16.47 8.00
N THR A 286 10.78 -16.01 8.81
CA THR A 286 10.61 -15.84 10.25
C THR A 286 9.56 -14.78 10.55
N PHE A 287 9.59 -13.64 9.83
CA PHE A 287 8.57 -12.60 9.97
C PHE A 287 7.16 -13.12 9.62
N VAL A 288 7.03 -13.87 8.55
CA VAL A 288 5.74 -14.51 8.16
C VAL A 288 5.27 -15.49 9.23
N GLY A 289 6.18 -16.24 9.88
CA GLY A 289 5.85 -17.10 11.02
C GLY A 289 5.20 -16.31 12.15
N MET A 290 5.81 -15.20 12.56
CA MET A 290 5.27 -14.32 13.63
C MET A 290 3.96 -13.65 13.22
N LEU A 291 3.84 -13.23 11.96
CA LEU A 291 2.59 -12.69 11.44
C LEU A 291 1.44 -13.68 11.57
N LYS A 292 1.67 -14.96 11.30
CA LYS A 292 0.67 -16.02 11.48
C LYS A 292 0.30 -16.21 12.95
N GLU A 293 1.29 -16.23 13.84
CA GLU A 293 1.07 -16.30 15.30
C GLU A 293 0.23 -15.13 15.82
N VAL A 294 0.50 -13.92 15.31
CA VAL A 294 -0.31 -12.73 15.63
C VAL A 294 -1.74 -12.92 15.14
N LEU A 295 -1.95 -13.42 13.93
CA LEU A 295 -3.29 -13.68 13.38
C LEU A 295 -4.05 -14.77 14.15
N GLU A 296 -3.37 -15.75 14.73
CA GLU A 296 -3.99 -16.78 15.57
C GLU A 296 -4.57 -16.22 16.89
N GLN A 297 -4.01 -15.10 17.39
CA GLN A 297 -4.50 -14.45 18.63
C GLN A 297 -5.72 -13.56 18.42
N ASP A 298 -6.06 -13.26 17.19
CA ASP A 298 -7.27 -12.52 16.84
C ASP A 298 -8.51 -13.38 17.18
N PRO A 299 -9.43 -12.89 18.03
CA PRO A 299 -10.63 -13.64 18.43
C PRO A 299 -11.68 -13.79 17.32
N GLY A 300 -11.52 -13.11 16.16
CA GLY A 300 -12.40 -13.20 14.98
C GLY A 300 -13.57 -12.27 14.97
#